data_75dc89ca3b71c20fc9e9ab1b954d02cb
#
_entry.id   75dc89ca3b71c20fc9e9ab1b954d02cb
#
_cell.length_a   1.000
_cell.length_b   1.000
_cell.length_c   1.000
_cell.angle_alpha   90.00
_cell.angle_beta   90.00
_cell.angle_gamma   90.00
#
_symmetry.space_group_name_H-M   'P 1'
#
loop_
_entity.id
_entity.type
_entity.pdbx_description
1 polymer ?
#
loop_
_entity_poly.entity_id
_entity_poly.type
_entity_poly.pdbx_seq_one_letter_code
_entity_poly.pdbx_strand_id
1 'polypeptide(L)'
;GGLATSGIDINANYGFDLDQFGMGTYGSMQLAFVATVLNELEIDTGLGTANSVYDCAGFFANQCGTPNPEYRHRARATWLTPWDLDLSATWRHYGESEIGVLAADGSLNNGGARIDRFFDAENYFDLAAVWQVMDTVTLRAGVNRVLDNDPQLNTSVGTTGNGNTYPQIFDALGRYFFFGV
;
A
#
# COMPACT_ATOMS: atom_id res chain seq x y z
N GLY A 1 25.29 -8.44 11.84
CA GLY A 1 23.95 -8.49 11.23
C GLY A 1 23.93 -7.83 9.88
N GLY A 2 22.98 -8.18 9.06
CA GLY A 2 22.82 -7.68 7.72
C GLY A 2 21.35 -7.65 7.29
N LEU A 3 21.09 -6.93 6.20
CA LEU A 3 19.80 -6.91 5.51
C LEU A 3 20.08 -7.15 4.03
N ALA A 4 19.41 -8.14 3.44
CA ALA A 4 19.41 -8.37 2.00
C ALA A 4 17.96 -8.39 1.49
N THR A 5 17.74 -7.85 0.30
CA THR A 5 16.41 -7.84 -0.33
C THR A 5 16.55 -8.10 -1.82
N SER A 6 15.63 -8.86 -2.35
CA SER A 6 15.47 -9.07 -3.78
C SER A 6 14.00 -8.91 -4.19
N GLY A 7 13.77 -8.41 -5.40
CA GLY A 7 12.41 -8.19 -5.88
C GLY A 7 12.37 -7.48 -7.22
N ILE A 8 11.17 -7.13 -7.65
CA ILE A 8 10.90 -6.42 -8.90
C ILE A 8 10.08 -5.17 -8.59
N ASP A 9 10.61 -4.03 -8.99
CA ASP A 9 9.86 -2.77 -8.98
C ASP A 9 9.40 -2.45 -10.41
N ILE A 10 8.11 -2.17 -10.54
CA ILE A 10 7.45 -1.82 -11.80
C ILE A 10 7.02 -0.36 -11.71
N ASN A 11 7.38 0.44 -12.70
CA ASN A 11 6.90 1.81 -12.84
C ASN A 11 6.46 2.00 -14.30
N ALA A 12 5.18 2.29 -14.51
CA ALA A 12 4.59 2.51 -15.82
C ALA A 12 3.74 3.77 -15.80
N ASN A 13 3.91 4.62 -16.82
CA ASN A 13 3.10 5.82 -17.02
C ASN A 13 2.64 5.82 -18.48
N TYR A 14 1.37 6.13 -18.68
CA TYR A 14 0.78 6.21 -20.00
C TYR A 14 -0.23 7.36 -20.07
N GLY A 15 -0.13 8.17 -21.12
CA GLY A 15 -1.04 9.27 -21.38
C GLY A 15 -1.62 9.15 -22.78
N PHE A 16 -2.89 9.47 -22.94
CA PHE A 16 -3.58 9.47 -24.22
C PHE A 16 -4.72 10.49 -24.25
N ASP A 17 -5.00 11.01 -25.44
CA ASP A 17 -6.11 11.91 -25.69
C ASP A 17 -7.39 11.11 -25.96
N LEU A 18 -8.51 11.57 -25.39
CA LEU A 18 -9.80 10.88 -25.51
C LEU A 18 -10.42 11.00 -26.92
N ASP A 19 -9.97 11.95 -27.73
CA ASP A 19 -10.35 12.09 -29.13
C ASP A 19 -9.97 10.87 -29.99
N GLN A 20 -8.86 10.18 -29.65
CA GLN A 20 -8.42 8.95 -30.31
C GLN A 20 -9.45 7.80 -30.21
N PHE A 21 -10.34 7.88 -29.25
CA PHE A 21 -11.43 6.91 -29.04
C PHE A 21 -12.80 7.42 -29.49
N GLY A 22 -12.85 8.52 -30.26
CA GLY A 22 -14.09 9.12 -30.77
C GLY A 22 -14.90 9.86 -29.71
N MET A 23 -14.31 10.15 -28.54
CA MET A 23 -14.95 10.91 -27.45
C MET A 23 -14.75 12.44 -27.60
N GLY A 24 -14.38 12.90 -28.78
CA GLY A 24 -14.28 14.33 -29.09
C GLY A 24 -13.30 15.08 -28.21
N THR A 25 -13.66 16.30 -27.81
CA THR A 25 -12.79 17.21 -27.04
C THR A 25 -12.94 17.05 -25.52
N TYR A 26 -13.08 15.82 -25.01
CA TYR A 26 -13.22 15.59 -23.56
C TYR A 26 -11.89 15.58 -22.78
N GLY A 27 -10.79 15.98 -23.43
CA GLY A 27 -9.49 16.09 -22.78
C GLY A 27 -8.66 14.82 -22.88
N SER A 28 -7.82 14.57 -21.88
CA SER A 28 -6.87 13.46 -21.88
C SER A 28 -6.88 12.65 -20.59
N MET A 29 -6.41 11.42 -20.68
CA MET A 29 -6.22 10.53 -19.54
C MET A 29 -4.74 10.31 -19.28
N GLN A 30 -4.37 10.31 -18.00
CA GLN A 30 -3.05 9.91 -17.54
C GLN A 30 -3.19 8.72 -16.58
N LEU A 31 -2.49 7.65 -16.87
CA LEU A 31 -2.44 6.44 -16.07
C LEU A 31 -1.03 6.31 -15.49
N ALA A 32 -0.94 6.11 -14.18
CA ALA A 32 0.31 5.83 -13.49
C ALA A 32 0.15 4.56 -12.66
N PHE A 33 1.12 3.66 -12.78
CA PHE A 33 1.15 2.40 -12.06
C PHE A 33 2.53 2.18 -11.46
N VAL A 34 2.57 1.95 -10.15
CA VAL A 34 3.79 1.58 -9.43
C VAL A 34 3.49 0.33 -8.64
N ALA A 35 4.30 -0.70 -8.79
CA ALA A 35 4.17 -1.94 -8.04
C ALA A 35 5.53 -2.46 -7.58
N THR A 36 5.51 -3.17 -6.46
CA THR A 36 6.66 -3.92 -5.94
C THR A 36 6.24 -5.37 -5.75
N VAL A 37 7.01 -6.29 -6.31
CA VAL A 37 6.99 -7.71 -5.98
C VAL A 37 8.23 -7.99 -5.15
N LEU A 38 8.05 -8.31 -3.88
CA LEU A 38 9.11 -8.66 -2.95
C LEU A 38 9.32 -10.17 -2.99
N ASN A 39 10.47 -10.62 -3.49
CA ASN A 39 10.77 -12.05 -3.56
C ASN A 39 11.45 -12.54 -2.27
N GLU A 40 12.25 -11.67 -1.64
CA GLU A 40 13.07 -12.04 -0.50
C GLU A 40 13.39 -10.80 0.33
N LEU A 41 13.33 -10.94 1.65
CA LEU A 41 13.73 -9.94 2.62
C LEU A 41 14.47 -10.63 3.77
N GLU A 42 15.74 -10.91 3.60
CA GLU A 42 16.57 -11.56 4.60
C GLU A 42 17.05 -10.57 5.67
N ILE A 43 16.83 -10.94 6.91
CA ILE A 43 17.34 -10.23 8.09
C ILE A 43 18.30 -11.15 8.84
N ASP A 44 19.60 -10.81 8.83
CA ASP A 44 20.61 -11.49 9.64
C ASP A 44 20.79 -10.78 10.98
N THR A 45 20.50 -11.46 12.07
CA THR A 45 20.64 -10.92 13.44
C THR A 45 22.09 -10.77 13.89
N GLY A 46 23.04 -11.33 13.15
CA GLY A 46 24.47 -11.27 13.47
C GLY A 46 24.90 -12.18 14.63
N LEU A 47 24.05 -13.10 15.06
CA LEU A 47 24.37 -14.02 16.16
C LEU A 47 25.32 -15.15 15.74
N GLY A 48 25.60 -15.28 14.42
CA GLY A 48 26.55 -16.25 13.89
C GLY A 48 26.12 -17.73 14.03
N THR A 49 24.83 -17.96 14.33
CA THR A 49 24.22 -19.30 14.37
C THR A 49 23.62 -19.66 13.04
N ALA A 50 23.47 -20.94 12.74
CA ALA A 50 22.92 -21.42 11.47
C ALA A 50 21.50 -20.89 11.16
N ASN A 51 20.78 -20.46 12.18
CA ASN A 51 19.39 -19.98 12.10
C ASN A 51 19.25 -18.52 12.54
N SER A 52 20.25 -17.69 12.26
CA SER A 52 20.22 -16.25 12.57
C SER A 52 19.70 -15.39 11.41
N VAL A 53 19.38 -16.00 10.28
CA VAL A 53 18.87 -15.36 9.08
C VAL A 53 17.40 -15.74 8.89
N TYR A 54 16.53 -14.74 8.73
CA TYR A 54 15.10 -14.91 8.52
C TYR A 54 14.70 -14.29 7.20
N ASP A 55 13.98 -15.03 6.34
CA ASP A 55 13.27 -14.43 5.22
C ASP A 55 11.92 -13.91 5.72
N CYS A 56 11.74 -12.62 5.61
CA CYS A 56 10.58 -11.88 6.09
C CYS A 56 9.61 -11.47 4.98
N ALA A 57 9.82 -11.90 3.73
CA ALA A 57 8.87 -11.69 2.65
C ALA A 57 7.55 -12.41 2.94
N GLY A 58 6.43 -11.70 2.86
CA GLY A 58 5.11 -12.21 3.23
C GLY A 58 4.83 -12.31 4.73
N PHE A 59 5.80 -11.97 5.59
CA PHE A 59 5.66 -12.13 7.04
C PHE A 59 5.64 -10.82 7.82
N PHE A 60 5.00 -10.89 9.01
CA PHE A 60 5.14 -9.93 10.10
C PHE A 60 5.44 -10.68 11.40
N ALA A 61 6.34 -10.17 12.20
CA ALA A 61 6.73 -10.78 13.48
C ALA A 61 7.65 -9.83 14.25
N ASN A 62 8.03 -10.21 15.46
CA ASN A 62 9.04 -9.46 16.22
C ASN A 62 10.39 -9.40 15.48
N GLN A 63 10.72 -10.44 14.72
CA GLN A 63 11.94 -10.53 13.91
C GLN A 63 11.84 -9.72 12.62
N CYS A 64 10.65 -9.68 12.00
CA CYS A 64 10.40 -9.05 10.72
C CYS A 64 9.85 -7.61 10.81
N GLY A 65 9.42 -7.20 12.00
CA GLY A 65 8.82 -5.89 12.23
C GLY A 65 7.41 -5.80 11.66
N THR A 66 7.16 -4.76 10.84
CA THR A 66 5.87 -4.51 10.19
C THR A 66 5.57 -5.55 9.11
N PRO A 67 4.29 -5.71 8.70
CA PRO A 67 3.94 -6.56 7.57
C PRO A 67 4.72 -6.23 6.30
N ASN A 68 5.29 -7.26 5.68
CA ASN A 68 6.07 -7.17 4.45
C ASN A 68 5.37 -7.96 3.33
N PRO A 69 4.26 -7.47 2.77
CA PRO A 69 3.53 -8.20 1.75
C PRO A 69 4.42 -8.44 0.52
N GLU A 70 4.34 -9.63 -0.06
CA GLU A 70 5.07 -9.98 -1.28
C GLU A 70 4.65 -9.14 -2.49
N TYR A 71 3.43 -8.58 -2.46
CA TYR A 71 2.94 -7.73 -3.53
C TYR A 71 2.21 -6.49 -2.99
N ARG A 72 2.56 -5.34 -3.56
CA ARG A 72 1.84 -4.09 -3.34
C ARG A 72 1.85 -3.25 -4.60
N HIS A 73 0.78 -2.47 -4.82
CA HIS A 73 0.75 -1.52 -5.90
C HIS A 73 -0.03 -0.24 -5.58
N ARG A 74 0.23 0.76 -6.41
CA ARG A 74 -0.54 1.98 -6.49
C ARG A 74 -0.83 2.28 -7.96
N ALA A 75 -2.10 2.22 -8.34
CA ALA A 75 -2.60 2.63 -9.65
C ALA A 75 -3.32 3.97 -9.51
N ARG A 76 -3.04 4.90 -10.41
CA ARG A 76 -3.73 6.19 -10.46
C ARG A 76 -4.18 6.47 -11.88
N ALA A 77 -5.46 6.83 -12.04
CA ALA A 77 -6.01 7.40 -13.25
C ALA A 77 -6.34 8.87 -13.00
N THR A 78 -5.90 9.75 -13.90
CA THR A 78 -6.22 11.18 -13.84
C THR A 78 -6.85 11.57 -15.17
N TRP A 79 -8.06 12.14 -15.12
CA TRP A 79 -8.74 12.73 -16.25
C TRP A 79 -8.50 14.23 -16.23
N LEU A 80 -7.76 14.71 -17.21
CA LEU A 80 -7.53 16.13 -17.49
C LEU A 80 -8.65 16.62 -18.38
N THR A 81 -9.62 17.29 -17.80
CA THR A 81 -10.79 17.75 -18.55
C THR A 81 -10.50 19.07 -19.29
N PRO A 82 -11.27 19.41 -20.33
CA PRO A 82 -11.13 20.69 -21.02
C PRO A 82 -11.71 21.90 -20.24
N TRP A 83 -12.15 21.68 -18.99
CA TRP A 83 -12.77 22.72 -18.16
C TRP A 83 -11.86 23.14 -17.00
N ASP A 84 -10.55 22.96 -17.15
CA ASP A 84 -9.56 23.23 -16.10
C ASP A 84 -9.83 22.47 -14.79
N LEU A 85 -10.53 21.35 -14.89
CA LEU A 85 -10.88 20.45 -13.80
C LEU A 85 -10.20 19.10 -14.01
N ASP A 86 -9.28 18.74 -13.12
CA ASP A 86 -8.61 17.45 -13.09
C ASP A 86 -9.29 16.54 -12.06
N LEU A 87 -9.70 15.36 -12.50
CA LEU A 87 -10.28 14.34 -11.65
C LEU A 87 -9.32 13.16 -11.54
N SER A 88 -9.04 12.70 -10.34
CA SER A 88 -8.17 11.54 -10.13
C SER A 88 -8.77 10.49 -9.22
N ALA A 89 -8.59 9.23 -9.59
CA ALA A 89 -8.87 8.07 -8.77
C ALA A 89 -7.56 7.31 -8.52
N THR A 90 -7.30 6.97 -7.27
CA THR A 90 -6.12 6.19 -6.88
C THR A 90 -6.58 4.91 -6.19
N TRP A 91 -6.04 3.78 -6.64
CA TRP A 91 -6.19 2.48 -6.01
C TRP A 91 -4.85 2.07 -5.41
N ARG A 92 -4.82 1.83 -4.10
CA ARG A 92 -3.69 1.29 -3.36
C ARG A 92 -4.04 -0.12 -2.91
N HIS A 93 -3.16 -1.06 -3.17
CA HIS A 93 -3.30 -2.45 -2.76
C HIS A 93 -2.09 -2.89 -1.97
N TYR A 94 -2.34 -3.56 -0.87
CA TYR A 94 -1.35 -4.28 -0.07
C TYR A 94 -1.76 -5.75 -0.03
N GLY A 95 -0.83 -6.63 -0.40
CA GLY A 95 -1.05 -8.08 -0.33
C GLY A 95 -1.15 -8.58 1.11
N GLU A 96 -1.57 -9.82 1.24
CA GLU A 96 -1.64 -10.53 2.50
C GLU A 96 -0.26 -10.66 3.16
N SER A 97 -0.24 -10.68 4.48
CA SER A 97 0.96 -11.02 5.26
C SER A 97 0.60 -11.97 6.40
N GLU A 98 1.46 -12.94 6.65
CA GLU A 98 1.27 -13.95 7.69
C GLU A 98 2.14 -13.68 8.91
N ILE A 99 1.68 -14.07 10.10
CA ILE A 99 2.50 -13.99 11.30
C ILE A 99 3.64 -15.01 11.24
N GLY A 100 4.89 -14.53 11.37
CA GLY A 100 6.05 -15.38 11.53
C GLY A 100 6.23 -15.81 13.00
N VAL A 101 6.41 -17.09 13.23
CA VAL A 101 6.65 -17.66 14.55
C VAL A 101 8.03 -18.32 14.57
N LEU A 102 8.84 -17.92 15.56
CA LEU A 102 10.16 -18.49 15.72
C LEU A 102 10.05 -19.93 16.20
N ALA A 103 10.64 -20.87 15.44
CA ALA A 103 10.75 -22.27 15.83
C ALA A 103 11.87 -22.51 16.85
N ALA A 104 11.85 -23.68 17.47
CA ALA A 104 12.88 -24.04 18.46
C ALA A 104 14.30 -24.15 17.86
N ASP A 105 14.41 -24.42 16.57
CA ASP A 105 15.66 -24.44 15.81
C ASP A 105 16.12 -23.05 15.35
N GLY A 106 15.32 -22.00 15.63
CA GLY A 106 15.59 -20.62 15.25
C GLY A 106 15.09 -20.22 13.87
N SER A 107 14.48 -21.11 13.11
CA SER A 107 13.85 -20.76 11.82
C SER A 107 12.56 -19.98 12.01
N LEU A 108 12.15 -19.21 10.99
CA LEU A 108 10.87 -18.54 10.95
C LEU A 108 9.84 -19.46 10.26
N ASN A 109 8.78 -19.81 10.97
CA ASN A 109 7.67 -20.61 10.48
C ASN A 109 6.38 -19.79 10.44
N ASN A 110 5.39 -20.30 9.73
CA ASN A 110 4.06 -19.70 9.68
C ASN A 110 3.32 -19.83 11.02
N GLY A 111 2.22 -19.07 11.16
CA GLY A 111 1.43 -18.99 12.40
C GLY A 111 0.67 -20.25 12.79
N GLY A 112 0.72 -21.31 12.00
CA GLY A 112 0.02 -22.58 12.28
C GLY A 112 -1.51 -22.41 12.35
N ALA A 113 -2.14 -22.92 13.42
CA ALA A 113 -3.59 -22.91 13.62
C ALA A 113 -4.11 -21.66 14.36
N ARG A 114 -3.37 -20.55 14.39
CA ARG A 114 -3.80 -19.29 15.03
C ARG A 114 -4.99 -18.68 14.29
N ILE A 115 -5.94 -18.12 15.03
CA ILE A 115 -7.11 -17.43 14.44
C ILE A 115 -6.70 -16.11 13.79
N ASP A 116 -5.74 -15.41 14.39
CA ASP A 116 -5.24 -14.09 13.99
C ASP A 116 -3.90 -14.18 13.25
N ARG A 117 -3.73 -15.20 12.41
CA ARG A 117 -2.45 -15.47 11.77
C ARG A 117 -2.17 -14.59 10.56
N PHE A 118 -3.21 -14.01 9.95
CA PHE A 118 -3.08 -13.19 8.75
C PHE A 118 -3.47 -11.73 8.98
N PHE A 119 -2.83 -10.85 8.27
CA PHE A 119 -3.39 -9.61 7.78
C PHE A 119 -3.78 -9.86 6.32
N ASP A 120 -5.08 -9.91 6.05
CA ASP A 120 -5.60 -10.12 4.71
C ASP A 120 -5.22 -8.97 3.77
N ALA A 121 -5.29 -9.21 2.47
CA ALA A 121 -5.01 -8.18 1.49
C ALA A 121 -5.99 -7.00 1.61
N GLU A 122 -5.45 -5.78 1.55
CA GLU A 122 -6.23 -4.54 1.71
C GLU A 122 -6.24 -3.69 0.44
N ASN A 123 -7.39 -3.07 0.20
CA ASN A 123 -7.61 -2.18 -0.93
C ASN A 123 -8.15 -0.82 -0.46
N TYR A 124 -7.47 0.25 -0.83
CA TYR A 124 -7.89 1.61 -0.55
C TYR A 124 -8.15 2.36 -1.85
N PHE A 125 -9.27 3.07 -1.91
CA PHE A 125 -9.64 3.91 -3.04
C PHE A 125 -9.74 5.35 -2.58
N ASP A 126 -9.03 6.24 -3.28
CA ASP A 126 -9.00 7.67 -3.00
C ASP A 126 -9.47 8.41 -4.25
N LEU A 127 -10.27 9.47 -4.07
CA LEU A 127 -10.73 10.36 -5.14
C LEU A 127 -10.28 11.78 -4.85
N ALA A 128 -9.84 12.49 -5.88
CA ALA A 128 -9.50 13.90 -5.75
C ALA A 128 -9.87 14.67 -7.01
N ALA A 129 -10.18 15.96 -6.80
CA ALA A 129 -10.44 16.94 -7.83
C ALA A 129 -9.55 18.17 -7.61
N VAL A 130 -9.01 18.70 -8.69
CA VAL A 130 -8.28 19.96 -8.74
C VAL A 130 -8.92 20.83 -9.81
N TRP A 131 -9.42 21.99 -9.44
CA TRP A 131 -10.11 22.89 -10.36
C TRP A 131 -9.47 24.27 -10.35
N GLN A 132 -8.95 24.68 -11.49
CA GLN A 132 -8.46 26.04 -11.69
C GLN A 132 -9.63 26.95 -12.07
N VAL A 133 -10.23 27.59 -11.07
CA VAL A 133 -11.43 28.43 -11.25
C VAL A 133 -11.08 29.77 -11.89
N MET A 134 -9.89 30.28 -11.62
CA MET A 134 -9.32 31.53 -12.15
C MET A 134 -7.82 31.36 -12.29
N ASP A 135 -7.16 32.21 -13.06
CA ASP A 135 -5.69 32.16 -13.27
C ASP A 135 -4.88 32.14 -11.96
N THR A 136 -5.45 32.70 -10.90
CA THR A 136 -4.77 32.82 -9.57
C THR A 136 -5.42 31.98 -8.47
N VAL A 137 -6.52 31.25 -8.77
CA VAL A 137 -7.28 30.49 -7.75
C VAL A 137 -7.47 29.07 -8.19
N THR A 138 -6.91 28.14 -7.43
CA THR A 138 -7.06 26.69 -7.61
C THR A 138 -7.74 26.08 -6.40
N LEU A 139 -8.88 25.44 -6.61
CA LEU A 139 -9.59 24.67 -5.58
C LEU A 139 -9.14 23.22 -5.64
N ARG A 140 -8.97 22.62 -4.47
CA ARG A 140 -8.65 21.19 -4.31
C ARG A 140 -9.63 20.57 -3.34
N ALA A 141 -10.18 19.43 -3.71
CA ALA A 141 -11.04 18.66 -2.81
C ALA A 141 -10.83 17.16 -3.06
N GLY A 142 -11.06 16.36 -2.05
CA GLY A 142 -10.98 14.93 -2.22
C GLY A 142 -11.47 14.15 -1.01
N VAL A 143 -11.53 12.86 -1.21
CA VAL A 143 -11.86 11.87 -0.19
C VAL A 143 -10.86 10.74 -0.26
N ASN A 144 -10.23 10.45 0.85
CA ASN A 144 -9.39 9.29 1.00
C ASN A 144 -10.19 8.17 1.67
N ARG A 145 -9.89 6.91 1.27
CA ARG A 145 -10.57 5.71 1.75
C ARG A 145 -12.09 5.77 1.54
N VAL A 146 -12.49 5.90 0.29
CA VAL A 146 -13.92 5.99 -0.10
C VAL A 146 -14.77 4.86 0.50
N LEU A 147 -14.20 3.65 0.61
CA LEU A 147 -14.89 2.47 1.12
C LEU A 147 -14.99 2.42 2.66
N ASP A 148 -14.23 3.27 3.37
CA ASP A 148 -14.26 3.37 4.84
C ASP A 148 -13.96 2.06 5.58
N ASN A 149 -13.08 1.23 5.03
CA ASN A 149 -12.71 -0.05 5.65
C ASN A 149 -12.00 0.20 6.99
N ASP A 150 -12.41 -0.50 8.03
CA ASP A 150 -11.69 -0.50 9.30
C ASP A 150 -10.31 -1.18 9.14
N PRO A 151 -9.26 -0.70 9.83
CA PRO A 151 -7.98 -1.39 9.83
C PRO A 151 -8.11 -2.77 10.47
N GLN A 152 -7.44 -3.75 9.89
CA GLN A 152 -7.42 -5.10 10.45
C GLN A 152 -6.72 -5.09 11.81
N LEU A 153 -7.30 -5.79 12.77
CA LEU A 153 -6.78 -5.89 14.13
C LEU A 153 -6.13 -7.27 14.33
N ASN A 154 -4.95 -7.26 14.92
CA ASN A 154 -4.24 -8.47 15.30
C ASN A 154 -3.84 -8.40 16.77
N THR A 155 -4.36 -9.30 17.60
CA THR A 155 -4.15 -9.28 19.05
C THR A 155 -2.78 -9.80 19.46
N SER A 156 -2.09 -10.50 18.57
CA SER A 156 -0.84 -11.21 18.88
C SER A 156 0.42 -10.39 18.75
N VAL A 157 0.37 -9.36 17.88
CA VAL A 157 1.54 -8.55 17.53
C VAL A 157 1.30 -7.06 17.60
N GLY A 158 0.09 -6.65 17.95
CA GLY A 158 -0.24 -5.25 18.20
C GLY A 158 0.62 -4.74 19.37
N THR A 159 1.48 -3.77 19.09
CA THR A 159 2.23 -3.11 20.17
C THR A 159 1.29 -2.22 20.97
N THR A 160 1.51 -2.13 22.26
CA THR A 160 0.83 -1.17 23.12
C THR A 160 0.94 0.23 22.52
N GLY A 161 -0.19 0.86 22.23
CA GLY A 161 -0.26 2.20 21.63
C GLY A 161 -0.59 2.26 20.13
N ASN A 162 -0.54 1.14 19.40
CA ASN A 162 -0.84 1.10 17.96
C ASN A 162 -2.26 0.58 17.66
N GLY A 163 -3.12 0.41 18.66
CA GLY A 163 -4.49 -0.08 18.47
C GLY A 163 -4.58 -1.49 17.90
N ASN A 164 -3.58 -2.35 18.17
CA ASN A 164 -3.49 -3.73 17.65
C ASN A 164 -3.48 -3.82 16.11
N THR A 165 -2.96 -2.81 15.44
CA THR A 165 -2.76 -2.76 13.99
C THR A 165 -1.37 -2.21 13.67
N TYR A 166 -1.05 -2.10 12.39
CA TYR A 166 0.17 -1.47 11.91
C TYR A 166 -0.16 -0.20 11.12
N PRO A 167 -0.23 0.99 11.78
CA PRO A 167 -0.56 2.26 11.10
C PRO A 167 0.43 2.65 10.00
N GLN A 168 1.61 2.05 9.97
CA GLN A 168 2.61 2.24 8.91
C GLN A 168 2.20 1.62 7.57
N ILE A 169 1.31 0.63 7.60
CA ILE A 169 0.81 -0.12 6.43
C ILE A 169 -0.69 0.11 6.25
N PHE A 170 -1.46 -0.04 7.33
CA PHE A 170 -2.92 0.06 7.33
C PHE A 170 -3.35 1.44 7.83
N ASP A 171 -4.13 2.13 7.02
CA ASP A 171 -4.62 3.46 7.36
C ASP A 171 -5.66 3.38 8.49
N ALA A 172 -5.32 3.89 9.66
CA ALA A 172 -6.15 3.82 10.86
C ALA A 172 -7.18 4.96 10.99
N LEU A 173 -7.14 5.98 10.10
CA LEU A 173 -7.95 7.19 10.27
C LEU A 173 -9.39 7.06 9.74
N GLY A 174 -9.70 6.00 8.97
CA GLY A 174 -10.99 5.89 8.29
C GLY A 174 -11.11 6.82 7.08
N ARG A 175 -12.33 6.97 6.56
CA ARG A 175 -12.60 7.90 5.46
C ARG A 175 -12.47 9.34 5.94
N TYR A 176 -11.71 10.15 5.21
CA TYR A 176 -11.60 11.56 5.51
C TYR A 176 -11.66 12.43 4.24
N PHE A 177 -12.21 13.61 4.40
CA PHE A 177 -12.34 14.61 3.34
C PHE A 177 -11.30 15.70 3.54
N PHE A 178 -10.77 16.20 2.45
CA PHE A 178 -9.90 17.37 2.47
C PHE A 178 -10.37 18.42 1.48
N PHE A 179 -10.08 19.66 1.79
CA PHE A 179 -10.34 20.82 0.95
C PHE A 179 -9.19 21.81 1.07
N GLY A 180 -8.88 22.50 -0.03
CA GLY A 180 -7.83 23.52 -0.08
C GLY A 180 -8.07 24.53 -1.19
N VAL A 181 -7.53 25.73 -1.02
CA VAL A 181 -7.54 26.84 -1.99
C VAL A 181 -6.13 27.27 -2.27
#